data_853eea98639be0bc6f60e63227d3c080
#
_entry.id   853eea98639be0bc6f60e63227d3c080
#
_cell.length_a   1.000
_cell.length_b   1.000
_cell.length_c   1.000
_cell.angle_alpha   90.00
_cell.angle_beta   90.00
_cell.angle_gamma   90.00
#
_symmetry.space_group_name_H-M   'P 1'
#
loop_
_entity.id
_entity.type
_entity.pdbx_description
1 polymer ?
#
loop_
_entity_poly.entity_id
_entity_poly.type
_entity_poly.pdbx_seq_one_letter_code
_entity_poly.pdbx_strand_id
1 'polypeptide(L)' 'MTDDRSKTDSADRDRINMHEDYEVRYWSQKWQVNREQLADAVRSVGIMVKDVAAKLRKRP' A
#
# COMPACT_ATOMS: atom_id res chain seq x y z
N MET A 1 -7.07 -9.04 23.83
CA MET A 1 -6.95 -9.97 22.95
C MET A 1 -7.72 -9.77 21.68
N THR A 2 -8.97 -9.45 21.74
CA THR A 2 -9.65 -9.07 20.52
C THR A 2 -8.96 -7.94 19.83
N ASP A 3 -8.33 -7.11 20.60
CA ASP A 3 -7.62 -5.97 20.04
C ASP A 3 -6.55 -6.39 19.08
N ASP A 4 -5.94 -7.52 19.35
CA ASP A 4 -4.87 -8.01 18.50
C ASP A 4 -5.36 -8.23 17.08
N ARG A 5 -6.56 -8.78 16.99
CA ARG A 5 -7.11 -9.06 15.68
C ARG A 5 -7.40 -7.80 14.91
N SER A 6 -7.93 -6.82 15.59
CA SER A 6 -8.20 -5.55 14.97
C SER A 6 -6.92 -4.91 14.46
N LYS A 7 -5.88 -4.99 15.26
CA LYS A 7 -4.61 -4.42 14.86
C LYS A 7 -4.03 -5.14 13.66
N THR A 8 -4.21 -6.44 13.62
CA THR A 8 -3.73 -7.21 12.48
C THR A 8 -4.41 -6.77 11.21
N ASP A 9 -5.71 -6.59 11.28
CA ASP A 9 -6.45 -6.12 10.12
C ASP A 9 -5.96 -4.76 9.68
N SER A 10 -5.77 -3.88 10.64
CA SER A 10 -5.27 -2.54 10.32
C SER A 10 -3.90 -2.61 9.68
N ALA A 11 -3.05 -3.47 10.22
CA ALA A 11 -1.70 -3.62 9.68
C ALA A 11 -1.76 -4.09 8.24
N ASP A 12 -2.65 -5.01 7.94
CA ASP A 12 -2.79 -5.50 6.58
C ASP A 12 -3.22 -4.39 5.64
N ARG A 13 -4.11 -3.55 6.09
CA ARG A 13 -4.56 -2.44 5.27
C ARG A 13 -3.51 -1.38 5.10
N ASP A 14 -2.59 -1.30 6.05
CA ASP A 14 -1.53 -0.31 6.01
C ASP A 14 -0.34 -0.78 5.19
N ARG A 15 -0.40 -1.97 4.65
CA ARG A 15 0.68 -2.53 3.87
C ARG A 15 0.20 -2.89 2.49
N ILE A 16 1.09 -2.76 1.54
CA ILE A 16 0.80 -3.10 0.16
C ILE A 16 1.45 -4.43 -0.16
N ASN A 17 0.65 -5.39 -0.62
CA ASN A 17 1.18 -6.67 -1.02
C ASN A 17 1.36 -6.69 -2.53
N MET A 18 2.57 -6.47 -2.99
CA MET A 18 2.86 -6.41 -4.42
C MET A 18 2.77 -7.78 -5.09
N HIS A 19 2.64 -8.83 -4.31
CA HIS A 19 2.49 -10.18 -4.86
C HIS A 19 1.05 -10.51 -5.20
N GLU A 20 0.12 -9.66 -4.80
CA GLU A 20 -1.29 -9.89 -5.08
C GLU A 20 -1.75 -8.91 -6.15
N ASP A 21 -2.16 -9.44 -7.28
CA ASP A 21 -2.58 -8.61 -8.40
C ASP A 21 -3.70 -7.67 -8.02
N TYR A 22 -4.67 -8.15 -7.24
CA TYR A 22 -5.81 -7.30 -6.91
C TYR A 22 -5.39 -6.12 -6.04
N GLU A 23 -4.39 -6.29 -5.20
CA GLU A 23 -3.90 -5.18 -4.38
C GLU A 23 -3.15 -4.18 -5.24
N VAL A 24 -2.30 -4.66 -6.11
CA VAL A 24 -1.56 -3.77 -7.01
C VAL A 24 -2.56 -2.95 -7.83
N ARG A 25 -3.59 -3.61 -8.32
CA ARG A 25 -4.60 -2.92 -9.11
C ARG A 25 -5.37 -1.92 -8.26
N TYR A 26 -5.71 -2.32 -7.04
CA TYR A 26 -6.46 -1.46 -6.15
C TYR A 26 -5.69 -0.17 -5.86
N TRP A 27 -4.45 -0.29 -5.45
CA TRP A 27 -3.65 0.87 -5.09
C TRP A 27 -3.31 1.72 -6.30
N SER A 28 -3.06 1.08 -7.43
CA SER A 28 -2.79 1.82 -8.66
C SER A 28 -3.97 2.68 -9.05
N GLN A 29 -5.17 2.13 -8.97
CA GLN A 29 -6.37 2.88 -9.30
C GLN A 29 -6.65 3.97 -8.28
N LYS A 30 -6.47 3.63 -7.01
CA LYS A 30 -6.74 4.60 -5.95
C LYS A 30 -5.87 5.83 -6.10
N TRP A 31 -4.62 5.63 -6.44
CA TRP A 31 -3.67 6.73 -6.54
C TRP A 31 -3.46 7.19 -7.97
N GLN A 32 -4.14 6.56 -8.90
CA GLN A 32 -4.05 6.93 -10.33
C GLN A 32 -2.60 6.90 -10.81
N VAL A 33 -1.93 5.85 -10.49
CA VAL A 33 -0.56 5.61 -10.97
C VAL A 33 -0.53 4.26 -11.65
N ASN A 34 0.47 4.02 -12.47
CA ASN A 34 0.59 2.73 -13.10
C ASN A 34 1.38 1.79 -12.19
N ARG A 35 1.44 0.53 -12.61
CA ARG A 35 2.07 -0.51 -11.80
C ARG A 35 3.54 -0.20 -11.54
N GLU A 36 4.21 0.32 -12.54
CA GLU A 36 5.64 0.63 -12.42
C GLU A 36 5.86 1.74 -11.41
N GLN A 37 5.01 2.74 -11.43
CA GLN A 37 5.13 3.83 -10.47
C GLN A 37 4.91 3.34 -9.06
N LEU A 38 3.93 2.47 -8.88
CA LEU A 38 3.67 1.89 -7.57
C LEU A 38 4.85 1.06 -7.11
N ALA A 39 5.35 0.20 -7.98
CA ALA A 39 6.48 -0.66 -7.64
C ALA A 39 7.71 0.17 -7.30
N ASP A 40 7.92 1.23 -8.04
CA ASP A 40 9.05 2.11 -7.80
C ASP A 40 8.97 2.76 -6.42
N ALA A 41 7.79 3.22 -6.07
CA ALA A 41 7.59 3.85 -4.78
C ALA A 41 7.82 2.84 -3.65
N VAL A 42 7.28 1.63 -3.82
CA VAL A 42 7.46 0.58 -2.82
C VAL A 42 8.94 0.25 -2.67
N ARG A 43 9.64 0.19 -3.77
CA ARG A 43 11.07 -0.12 -3.73
C ARG A 43 11.85 0.98 -3.01
N SER A 44 11.40 2.21 -3.16
CA SER A 44 12.07 3.36 -2.55
C SER A 44 11.85 3.45 -1.06
N VAL A 45 10.61 3.28 -0.62
CA VAL A 45 10.24 3.58 0.77
C VAL A 45 9.65 2.39 1.51
N GLY A 46 9.45 1.27 0.84
CA GLY A 46 8.90 0.08 1.49
C GLY A 46 7.41 -0.05 1.23
N ILE A 47 6.77 -0.97 1.93
CA ILE A 47 5.38 -1.36 1.62
C ILE A 47 4.33 -0.67 2.48
N MET A 48 4.74 0.23 3.36
CA MET A 48 3.75 0.92 4.19
C MET A 48 2.98 1.91 3.35
N VAL A 49 1.65 1.83 3.46
CA VAL A 49 0.78 2.65 2.63
C VAL A 49 1.09 4.14 2.78
N LYS A 50 1.26 4.61 4.01
CA LYS A 50 1.49 6.03 4.22
C LYS A 50 2.82 6.47 3.61
N ASP A 51 3.81 5.62 3.67
CA ASP A 51 5.12 5.95 3.10
C ASP A 51 5.04 6.01 1.58
N VAL A 52 4.35 5.03 0.99
CA VAL A 52 4.20 4.98 -0.45
C VAL A 52 3.36 6.15 -0.93
N ALA A 53 2.29 6.46 -0.21
CA ALA A 53 1.45 7.59 -0.56
C ALA A 53 2.26 8.89 -0.55
N ALA A 54 3.09 9.06 0.47
CA ALA A 54 3.93 10.26 0.55
C ALA A 54 4.90 10.32 -0.61
N LYS A 55 5.48 9.17 -0.97
CA LYS A 55 6.41 9.11 -2.10
C LYS A 55 5.71 9.51 -3.38
N LEU A 56 4.48 9.06 -3.56
CA LEU A 56 3.70 9.36 -4.75
C LEU A 56 2.99 10.71 -4.66
N ARG A 57 3.07 11.36 -3.49
CA ARG A 57 2.39 12.62 -3.23
C ARG A 57 0.87 12.47 -3.34
N LYS A 58 0.38 11.37 -2.80
CA LYS A 58 -1.04 11.08 -2.77
C LYS A 58 -1.48 10.90 -1.33
N ARG A 59 -2.78 10.85 -1.15
CA ARG A 59 -3.33 10.58 0.17
C ARG A 59 -3.38 9.08 0.41
N PRO A 60 -3.05 8.67 1.62
CA PRO A 60 -3.11 7.24 1.94
C PRO A 60 -4.49 6.65 1.81
#